data_1d562018e3bd0b0746cbc32d3dbba59b
#
_entry.id   1d562018e3bd0b0746cbc32d3dbba59b
#
_cell.length_a   1.000
_cell.length_b   1.000
_cell.length_c   1.000
_cell.angle_alpha   90.00
_cell.angle_beta   90.00
_cell.angle_gamma   90.00
#
_symmetry.space_group_name_H-M   'P 1'
#
loop_
_entity.id
_entity.type
_entity.pdbx_description
1 polymer ?
#
loop_
_entity_poly.entity_id
_entity_poly.type
_entity_poly.pdbx_seq_one_letter_code
_entity_poly.pdbx_strand_id
1 'polypeptide(L)'
;MPAAPAVAEAGSARGGASRVVVGGFPVQVEQAPWTVALSSRELFGDTRAGHFCGGAVIGARTVLTAAHCLGQEVLGRPVEQVTDLTVIAGRSTLTGEGGQEVEVRDTWVNPEYDTATNAGDFAVLTLADPLPRGSVVKAAPAGDSAYRAGTAAMVYGWGDVTGAGAYSRTLRAAQVHVLEDGWCEEAYPGGSDGTYTPGVMLCAGEPEGGPDACQGDSGGPLVAKGRLVGLVSWGSGCGQARKPGVYTRVSEVVRMLAGDR
;
A
#
# COMPACT_ATOMS: atom_id res chain seq x y z
N MET A 1 -37.72 27.38 -53.59
CA MET A 1 -37.84 26.80 -52.25
C MET A 1 -36.48 26.80 -51.65
N PRO A 2 -36.19 27.58 -50.57
CA PRO A 2 -34.89 27.61 -49.92
C PRO A 2 -34.81 26.45 -48.88
N ALA A 3 -33.66 25.78 -48.85
CA ALA A 3 -33.33 24.71 -47.91
C ALA A 3 -33.04 25.32 -46.51
N ALA A 4 -33.55 24.67 -45.48
CA ALA A 4 -33.32 25.01 -44.09
C ALA A 4 -31.91 24.55 -43.63
N PRO A 5 -31.23 25.28 -42.72
CA PRO A 5 -29.93 24.88 -42.21
C PRO A 5 -30.11 23.78 -41.13
N ALA A 6 -29.22 22.76 -41.19
CA ALA A 6 -29.12 21.72 -40.20
C ALA A 6 -28.50 22.31 -38.90
N VAL A 7 -29.20 22.08 -37.79
CA VAL A 7 -28.70 22.42 -36.45
C VAL A 7 -27.74 21.34 -36.02
N ALA A 8 -26.46 21.69 -35.83
CA ALA A 8 -25.48 20.81 -35.24
C ALA A 8 -25.76 20.66 -33.73
N GLU A 9 -26.11 19.49 -33.28
CA GLU A 9 -26.15 19.16 -31.85
C GLU A 9 -24.74 19.17 -31.30
N ALA A 10 -24.49 20.07 -30.35
CA ALA A 10 -23.25 20.10 -29.55
C ALA A 10 -23.25 18.87 -28.63
N GLY A 11 -22.51 17.87 -29.03
CA GLY A 11 -22.22 16.72 -28.18
C GLY A 11 -21.50 17.16 -26.90
N SER A 12 -22.18 17.05 -25.77
CA SER A 12 -21.63 17.22 -24.44
C SER A 12 -20.51 16.19 -24.23
N ALA A 13 -19.28 16.61 -24.32
CA ALA A 13 -18.12 15.84 -23.89
C ALA A 13 -18.23 15.66 -22.35
N ARG A 14 -18.74 14.50 -21.93
CA ARG A 14 -18.62 14.06 -20.55
C ARG A 14 -17.14 13.83 -20.31
N GLY A 15 -16.51 14.71 -19.53
CA GLY A 15 -15.15 14.58 -19.05
C GLY A 15 -15.01 13.25 -18.33
N GLY A 16 -14.30 12.31 -18.95
CA GLY A 16 -13.90 11.06 -18.30
C GLY A 16 -13.01 11.39 -17.12
N ALA A 17 -13.51 11.19 -15.91
CA ALA A 17 -12.68 11.25 -14.70
C ALA A 17 -11.56 10.22 -14.88
N SER A 18 -10.33 10.69 -14.94
CA SER A 18 -9.11 9.87 -14.96
C SER A 18 -9.09 9.04 -13.67
N ARG A 19 -9.29 7.73 -13.79
CA ARG A 19 -9.28 6.78 -12.66
C ARG A 19 -7.82 6.42 -12.40
N VAL A 20 -7.29 6.76 -11.22
CA VAL A 20 -5.86 6.72 -10.91
C VAL A 20 -5.60 6.45 -9.42
N VAL A 21 -4.76 5.58 -9.03
CA VAL A 21 -4.76 4.41 -8.12
C VAL A 21 -6.05 3.75 -8.43
N VAL A 22 -6.20 2.56 -8.85
CA VAL A 22 -7.48 2.24 -9.50
C VAL A 22 -8.62 2.92 -8.70
N GLY A 23 -9.17 4.05 -9.19
CA GLY A 23 -10.18 4.85 -8.50
C GLY A 23 -9.72 5.85 -7.42
N GLY A 24 -8.41 6.05 -7.16
CA GLY A 24 -7.90 6.96 -6.13
C GLY A 24 -7.66 8.40 -6.60
N PHE A 25 -7.28 9.27 -5.67
CA PHE A 25 -7.04 10.71 -5.88
C PHE A 25 -5.68 11.15 -5.32
N PRO A 26 -5.06 12.20 -5.87
CA PRO A 26 -3.81 12.75 -5.33
C PRO A 26 -4.03 13.33 -3.94
N VAL A 27 -3.05 13.11 -3.06
CA VAL A 27 -3.02 13.70 -1.71
C VAL A 27 -1.66 14.32 -1.44
N GLN A 28 -1.63 15.30 -0.53
CA GLN A 28 -0.38 15.84 -0.02
C GLN A 28 0.12 14.98 1.13
N VAL A 29 1.44 14.84 1.25
CA VAL A 29 2.05 13.99 2.28
C VAL A 29 1.71 14.44 3.70
N GLU A 30 1.40 15.72 3.91
CA GLU A 30 0.95 16.26 5.19
C GLU A 30 -0.39 15.66 5.66
N GLN A 31 -1.19 15.11 4.75
CA GLN A 31 -2.44 14.41 5.05
C GLN A 31 -2.21 12.95 5.47
N ALA A 32 -1.05 12.38 5.10
CA ALA A 32 -0.65 11.01 5.42
C ALA A 32 0.87 10.92 5.71
N PRO A 33 1.39 11.68 6.70
CA PRO A 33 2.82 11.86 6.93
C PRO A 33 3.53 10.57 7.37
N TRP A 34 2.77 9.55 7.73
CA TRP A 34 3.25 8.21 8.06
C TRP A 34 3.54 7.33 6.85
N THR A 35 3.14 7.75 5.64
CA THR A 35 3.37 6.99 4.42
C THR A 35 4.77 7.28 3.91
N VAL A 36 5.54 6.23 3.68
CA VAL A 36 6.90 6.31 3.16
C VAL A 36 7.10 5.38 1.97
N ALA A 37 8.10 5.69 1.15
CA ALA A 37 8.52 4.84 0.04
C ALA A 37 9.84 4.16 0.38
N LEU A 38 9.94 2.85 0.14
CA LEU A 38 11.20 2.10 0.14
C LEU A 38 11.88 2.32 -1.21
N SER A 39 13.19 2.56 -1.17
CA SER A 39 13.97 2.97 -2.33
C SER A 39 15.33 2.29 -2.36
N SER A 40 15.73 1.85 -3.55
CA SER A 40 17.10 1.53 -3.95
C SER A 40 17.28 1.99 -5.39
N ARG A 41 18.12 3.01 -5.60
CA ARG A 41 18.38 3.51 -6.96
C ARG A 41 19.28 2.57 -7.74
N GLU A 42 20.15 1.83 -7.05
CA GLU A 42 20.99 0.80 -7.68
C GLU A 42 20.12 -0.28 -8.35
N LEU A 43 19.03 -0.70 -7.70
CA LEU A 43 18.19 -1.79 -8.21
C LEU A 43 17.09 -1.30 -9.15
N PHE A 44 16.46 -0.16 -8.85
CA PHE A 44 15.23 0.30 -9.51
C PHE A 44 15.40 1.61 -10.30
N GLY A 45 16.61 2.18 -10.31
CA GLY A 45 16.95 3.38 -11.06
C GLY A 45 16.37 4.68 -10.51
N ASP A 46 16.68 5.81 -11.15
CA ASP A 46 16.36 7.16 -10.65
C ASP A 46 14.98 7.68 -11.05
N THR A 47 14.34 7.10 -12.05
CA THR A 47 13.11 7.65 -12.66
C THR A 47 11.99 7.87 -11.63
N ARG A 48 11.93 7.01 -10.60
CA ARG A 48 10.99 7.07 -9.47
C ARG A 48 11.74 7.17 -8.13
N ALA A 49 12.92 7.78 -8.14
CA ALA A 49 13.83 7.82 -7.00
C ALA A 49 14.10 6.42 -6.39
N GLY A 50 14.19 5.38 -7.22
CA GLY A 50 14.44 4.01 -6.77
C GLY A 50 13.26 3.32 -6.05
N HIS A 51 12.07 3.91 -6.06
CA HIS A 51 10.90 3.38 -5.35
C HIS A 51 10.47 2.01 -5.87
N PHE A 52 10.22 1.07 -4.97
CA PHE A 52 9.74 -0.28 -5.28
C PHE A 52 8.61 -0.78 -4.36
N CYS A 53 8.54 -0.30 -3.12
CA CYS A 53 7.52 -0.66 -2.12
C CYS A 53 7.17 0.55 -1.25
N GLY A 54 6.06 0.47 -0.55
CA GLY A 54 5.64 1.41 0.49
C GLY A 54 6.01 0.97 1.89
N GLY A 55 5.72 1.82 2.87
CA GLY A 55 5.86 1.52 4.28
C GLY A 55 5.04 2.46 5.17
N ALA A 56 4.90 2.09 6.43
CA ALA A 56 4.18 2.83 7.45
C ALA A 56 5.08 3.16 8.64
N VAL A 57 5.21 4.44 8.99
CA VAL A 57 6.00 4.90 10.15
C VAL A 57 5.22 4.63 11.44
N ILE A 58 5.72 3.76 12.30
CA ILE A 58 5.11 3.42 13.59
C ILE A 58 5.93 3.90 14.81
N GLY A 59 7.12 4.42 14.57
CA GLY A 59 8.02 4.98 15.57
C GLY A 59 9.02 5.93 14.94
N ALA A 60 9.73 6.71 15.74
CA ALA A 60 10.67 7.72 15.23
C ALA A 60 11.74 7.15 14.26
N ARG A 61 12.13 5.89 14.45
CA ARG A 61 13.11 5.17 13.62
C ARG A 61 12.57 3.82 13.13
N THR A 62 11.26 3.61 13.23
CA THR A 62 10.65 2.31 12.96
C THR A 62 9.61 2.42 11.86
N VAL A 63 9.81 1.67 10.80
CA VAL A 63 8.90 1.56 9.67
C VAL A 63 8.46 0.10 9.54
N LEU A 64 7.16 -0.12 9.36
CA LEU A 64 6.62 -1.41 8.91
C LEU A 64 6.52 -1.41 7.39
N THR A 65 6.81 -2.55 6.79
CA THR A 65 6.60 -2.84 5.38
C THR A 65 6.18 -4.30 5.19
N ALA A 66 5.93 -4.75 3.98
CA ALA A 66 5.69 -6.16 3.68
C ALA A 66 7.01 -6.94 3.66
N ALA A 67 7.00 -8.19 4.12
CA ALA A 67 8.17 -9.09 4.10
C ALA A 67 8.61 -9.39 2.65
N HIS A 68 7.64 -9.60 1.75
CA HIS A 68 7.95 -9.88 0.34
C HIS A 68 8.74 -8.74 -0.33
N CYS A 69 8.61 -7.49 0.13
CA CYS A 69 9.39 -6.35 -0.39
C CYS A 69 10.90 -6.53 -0.17
N LEU A 70 11.30 -7.26 0.86
CA LEU A 70 12.71 -7.56 1.17
C LEU A 70 13.15 -8.93 0.64
N GLY A 71 12.25 -9.64 -0.04
CA GLY A 71 12.52 -10.95 -0.64
C GLY A 71 13.37 -10.87 -1.91
N GLN A 72 14.07 -11.97 -2.20
CA GLN A 72 14.89 -12.09 -3.42
C GLN A 72 14.08 -11.97 -4.71
N GLU A 73 12.79 -12.29 -4.70
CA GLU A 73 11.92 -12.13 -5.87
C GLU A 73 11.77 -10.67 -6.28
N VAL A 74 11.77 -9.75 -5.31
CA VAL A 74 11.68 -8.31 -5.54
C VAL A 74 13.07 -7.68 -5.71
N LEU A 75 14.02 -8.00 -4.81
CA LEU A 75 15.34 -7.35 -4.78
C LEU A 75 16.36 -8.00 -5.73
N GLY A 76 16.08 -9.21 -6.24
CA GLY A 76 17.02 -9.99 -7.07
C GLY A 76 18.24 -10.53 -6.31
N ARG A 77 18.37 -10.20 -5.02
CA ARG A 77 19.48 -10.58 -4.12
C ARG A 77 19.02 -10.56 -2.66
N PRO A 78 19.77 -11.18 -1.72
CA PRO A 78 19.52 -11.02 -0.29
C PRO A 78 19.54 -9.53 0.12
N VAL A 79 18.65 -9.13 1.03
CA VAL A 79 18.52 -7.73 1.46
C VAL A 79 19.80 -7.16 2.07
N GLU A 80 20.60 -8.00 2.71
CA GLU A 80 21.90 -7.64 3.31
C GLU A 80 22.94 -7.20 2.25
N GLN A 81 22.70 -7.51 0.98
CA GLN A 81 23.55 -7.11 -0.15
C GLN A 81 23.06 -5.83 -0.84
N VAL A 82 21.94 -5.24 -0.38
CA VAL A 82 21.43 -3.97 -0.89
C VAL A 82 22.03 -2.83 -0.07
N THR A 83 23.02 -2.16 -0.65
CA THR A 83 23.84 -1.17 0.07
C THR A 83 23.24 0.22 0.10
N ASP A 84 22.24 0.50 -0.75
CA ASP A 84 21.58 1.80 -0.89
C ASP A 84 20.09 1.77 -0.49
N LEU A 85 19.70 0.82 0.37
CA LEU A 85 18.32 0.74 0.86
C LEU A 85 18.00 1.95 1.74
N THR A 86 17.06 2.76 1.28
CA THR A 86 16.63 3.99 1.95
C THR A 86 15.10 4.06 2.08
N VAL A 87 14.65 4.93 2.97
CA VAL A 87 13.24 5.31 3.12
C VAL A 87 13.09 6.77 2.74
N ILE A 88 12.20 7.06 1.80
CA ILE A 88 11.80 8.42 1.42
C ILE A 88 10.56 8.81 2.20
N ALA A 89 10.65 9.84 3.04
CA ALA A 89 9.59 10.36 3.89
C ALA A 89 9.33 11.84 3.65
N GLY A 90 8.08 12.28 3.86
CA GLY A 90 7.73 13.70 3.77
C GLY A 90 7.74 14.27 2.36
N ARG A 91 7.51 13.44 1.33
CA ARG A 91 7.39 13.86 -0.08
C ARG A 91 6.06 13.42 -0.68
N SER A 92 5.35 14.34 -1.31
CA SER A 92 4.22 14.00 -2.16
C SER A 92 4.70 13.48 -3.52
N THR A 93 5.75 14.07 -4.09
CA THR A 93 6.42 13.63 -5.33
C THR A 93 7.78 13.05 -4.98
N LEU A 94 8.01 11.77 -5.28
CA LEU A 94 9.23 11.04 -4.85
C LEU A 94 10.53 11.68 -5.34
N THR A 95 10.53 12.21 -6.58
CA THR A 95 11.68 12.92 -7.19
C THR A 95 11.70 14.41 -6.87
N GLY A 96 10.75 14.89 -6.05
CA GLY A 96 10.64 16.29 -5.64
C GLY A 96 11.65 16.68 -4.57
N GLU A 97 11.66 17.97 -4.28
CA GLU A 97 12.46 18.54 -3.18
C GLU A 97 11.75 18.39 -1.83
N GLY A 98 12.50 18.58 -0.75
CA GLY A 98 12.02 18.48 0.63
C GLY A 98 11.95 17.04 1.15
N GLY A 99 11.32 16.88 2.31
CA GLY A 99 11.29 15.60 3.02
C GLY A 99 12.68 15.10 3.40
N GLN A 100 12.79 13.79 3.61
CA GLN A 100 14.03 13.14 4.01
C GLN A 100 14.19 11.82 3.24
N GLU A 101 15.42 11.50 2.87
CA GLU A 101 15.85 10.16 2.48
C GLU A 101 16.73 9.64 3.60
N VAL A 102 16.30 8.59 4.27
CA VAL A 102 16.97 8.05 5.45
C VAL A 102 17.40 6.62 5.17
N GLU A 103 18.67 6.34 5.42
CA GLU A 103 19.25 5.00 5.28
C GLU A 103 18.55 4.01 6.22
N VAL A 104 18.30 2.80 5.73
CA VAL A 104 17.87 1.67 6.55
C VAL A 104 19.09 1.02 7.18
N ARG A 105 19.23 1.17 8.49
CA ARG A 105 20.35 0.63 9.26
C ARG A 105 20.23 -0.87 9.51
N ASP A 106 18.98 -1.35 9.72
CA ASP A 106 18.72 -2.74 10.06
C ASP A 106 17.34 -3.16 9.55
N THR A 107 17.23 -4.43 9.18
CA THR A 107 16.00 -5.06 8.69
C THR A 107 15.71 -6.31 9.51
N TRP A 108 14.46 -6.46 9.95
CA TRP A 108 13.97 -7.68 10.55
C TRP A 108 12.76 -8.16 9.75
N VAL A 109 12.89 -9.31 9.13
CA VAL A 109 11.79 -9.97 8.40
C VAL A 109 11.13 -10.94 9.35
N ASN A 110 9.80 -10.97 9.38
CA ASN A 110 9.06 -11.93 10.19
C ASN A 110 9.51 -13.37 9.87
N PRO A 111 10.08 -14.13 10.84
CA PRO A 111 10.53 -15.50 10.59
C PRO A 111 9.38 -16.48 10.31
N GLU A 112 8.14 -16.11 10.64
CA GLU A 112 6.94 -16.89 10.35
C GLU A 112 6.28 -16.48 9.00
N TYR A 113 6.94 -15.64 8.20
CA TYR A 113 6.43 -15.30 6.86
C TYR A 113 6.47 -16.53 5.94
N ASP A 114 5.30 -16.91 5.47
CA ASP A 114 5.13 -18.01 4.50
C ASP A 114 5.01 -17.44 3.08
N THR A 115 6.02 -17.63 2.26
CA THR A 115 6.07 -17.16 0.87
C THR A 115 5.05 -17.85 -0.04
N ALA A 116 4.53 -19.01 0.33
CA ALA A 116 3.53 -19.72 -0.48
C ALA A 116 2.11 -19.17 -0.29
N THR A 117 1.81 -18.68 0.91
CA THR A 117 0.48 -18.17 1.26
C THR A 117 0.43 -16.68 1.54
N ASN A 118 1.60 -16.02 1.67
CA ASN A 118 1.77 -14.66 2.18
C ASN A 118 1.26 -14.46 3.62
N ALA A 119 1.09 -15.52 4.40
CA ALA A 119 0.76 -15.40 5.81
C ALA A 119 1.94 -14.78 6.57
N GLY A 120 1.66 -13.81 7.43
CA GLY A 120 2.70 -13.12 8.19
C GLY A 120 3.58 -12.17 7.36
N ASP A 121 3.09 -11.67 6.24
CA ASP A 121 3.82 -10.79 5.31
C ASP A 121 4.07 -9.40 5.91
N PHE A 122 5.07 -9.30 6.80
CA PHE A 122 5.55 -8.03 7.32
C PHE A 122 7.04 -8.08 7.69
N ALA A 123 7.65 -6.91 7.64
CA ALA A 123 9.02 -6.68 8.08
C ALA A 123 9.11 -5.34 8.83
N VAL A 124 10.13 -5.22 9.66
CA VAL A 124 10.46 -4.01 10.43
C VAL A 124 11.78 -3.45 9.92
N LEU A 125 11.77 -2.16 9.58
CA LEU A 125 12.97 -1.43 9.22
C LEU A 125 13.37 -0.50 10.38
N THR A 126 14.63 -0.51 10.73
CA THR A 126 15.23 0.44 11.67
C THR A 126 16.03 1.48 10.90
N LEU A 127 15.64 2.75 11.00
CA LEU A 127 16.29 3.85 10.30
C LEU A 127 17.54 4.37 11.01
N ALA A 128 18.52 4.81 10.24
CA ALA A 128 19.75 5.44 10.76
C ALA A 128 19.42 6.74 11.50
N ASP A 129 18.49 7.55 10.98
CA ASP A 129 18.05 8.82 11.54
C ASP A 129 16.56 8.85 11.86
N PRO A 130 16.13 9.64 12.87
CA PRO A 130 14.75 9.71 13.23
C PRO A 130 13.94 10.54 12.22
N LEU A 131 12.74 10.10 11.93
CA LEU A 131 11.73 10.89 11.21
C LEU A 131 11.04 11.89 12.14
N PRO A 132 10.42 12.96 11.58
CA PRO A 132 9.69 13.95 12.36
C PRO A 132 8.60 13.32 13.24
N ARG A 133 8.37 13.84 14.44
CA ARG A 133 7.39 13.29 15.40
C ARG A 133 5.96 13.19 14.86
N GLY A 134 5.58 14.06 13.93
CA GLY A 134 4.26 14.03 13.28
C GLY A 134 4.07 12.91 12.26
N SER A 135 5.11 12.16 11.93
CA SER A 135 5.06 11.11 10.90
C SER A 135 4.58 9.75 11.41
N VAL A 136 4.25 9.61 12.69
CA VAL A 136 3.91 8.29 13.28
C VAL A 136 2.42 8.04 13.25
N VAL A 137 2.00 6.91 12.67
CA VAL A 137 0.63 6.38 12.80
C VAL A 137 0.56 5.35 13.93
N LYS A 138 -0.52 5.37 14.71
CA LYS A 138 -0.75 4.38 15.76
C LYS A 138 -1.35 3.10 15.19
N ALA A 139 -0.75 1.96 15.50
CA ALA A 139 -1.31 0.66 15.19
C ALA A 139 -2.65 0.43 15.93
N ALA A 140 -3.61 -0.18 15.26
CA ALA A 140 -4.85 -0.62 15.86
C ALA A 140 -4.62 -1.92 16.66
N PRO A 141 -4.96 -1.98 17.96
CA PRO A 141 -4.88 -3.21 18.71
C PRO A 141 -5.97 -4.20 18.28
N ALA A 142 -5.83 -5.45 18.70
CA ALA A 142 -6.88 -6.45 18.50
C ALA A 142 -8.22 -5.99 19.10
N GLY A 143 -9.32 -6.22 18.39
CA GLY A 143 -10.67 -5.81 18.82
C GLY A 143 -11.00 -4.33 18.59
N ASP A 144 -10.08 -3.53 18.01
CA ASP A 144 -10.39 -2.14 17.65
C ASP A 144 -11.55 -2.08 16.65
N SER A 145 -12.41 -1.09 16.83
CA SER A 145 -13.55 -0.88 15.92
C SER A 145 -13.17 -0.52 14.50
N ALA A 146 -11.90 -0.18 14.26
CA ALA A 146 -11.36 0.08 12.92
C ALA A 146 -11.32 -1.18 12.05
N TYR A 147 -11.32 -2.38 12.65
CA TYR A 147 -11.37 -3.67 11.94
C TYR A 147 -12.79 -4.14 11.58
N ARG A 148 -13.83 -3.43 12.01
CA ARG A 148 -15.20 -3.86 11.70
C ARG A 148 -15.50 -3.75 10.21
N ALA A 149 -16.14 -4.75 9.65
CA ALA A 149 -16.65 -4.70 8.28
C ALA A 149 -17.55 -3.48 8.06
N GLY A 150 -17.47 -2.90 6.87
CA GLY A 150 -18.11 -1.65 6.49
C GLY A 150 -17.36 -0.39 6.97
N THR A 151 -16.26 -0.52 7.73
CA THR A 151 -15.47 0.65 8.13
C THR A 151 -14.71 1.18 6.91
N ALA A 152 -14.89 2.48 6.61
CA ALA A 152 -14.11 3.15 5.58
C ALA A 152 -12.63 3.23 6.00
N ALA A 153 -11.76 2.86 5.08
CA ALA A 153 -10.32 2.89 5.22
C ALA A 153 -9.68 3.58 4.02
N MET A 154 -8.50 4.13 4.22
CA MET A 154 -7.71 4.76 3.17
C MET A 154 -6.42 3.99 3.00
N VAL A 155 -6.13 3.58 1.77
CA VAL A 155 -4.83 3.05 1.36
C VAL A 155 -4.03 4.15 0.66
N TYR A 156 -2.71 4.19 0.89
CA TYR A 156 -1.84 5.24 0.39
C TYR A 156 -0.61 4.66 -0.28
N GLY A 157 -0.15 5.31 -1.38
CA GLY A 157 1.08 4.93 -2.03
C GLY A 157 1.35 5.64 -3.36
N TRP A 158 2.39 5.19 -4.05
CA TRP A 158 2.83 5.67 -5.38
C TRP A 158 2.79 4.56 -6.43
N GLY A 159 1.96 3.56 -6.20
CA GLY A 159 1.84 2.39 -7.06
C GLY A 159 1.26 2.67 -8.43
N ASP A 160 1.04 1.58 -9.16
CA ASP A 160 0.42 1.60 -10.47
C ASP A 160 -1.02 2.10 -10.38
N VAL A 161 -1.34 3.02 -11.25
CA VAL A 161 -2.63 3.72 -11.27
C VAL A 161 -3.59 3.17 -12.32
N THR A 162 -3.14 2.23 -13.15
CA THR A 162 -3.91 1.65 -14.24
C THR A 162 -4.04 0.13 -14.17
N GLY A 163 -3.20 -0.53 -13.35
CA GLY A 163 -3.01 -1.98 -13.37
C GLY A 163 -2.22 -2.46 -14.61
N ALA A 164 -1.59 -1.55 -15.36
CA ALA A 164 -0.87 -1.83 -16.60
C ALA A 164 0.56 -1.24 -16.61
N GLY A 165 1.12 -0.92 -15.44
CA GLY A 165 2.49 -0.42 -15.30
C GLY A 165 2.63 1.12 -15.33
N ALA A 166 1.53 1.87 -15.22
CA ALA A 166 1.57 3.33 -15.15
C ALA A 166 1.62 3.81 -13.69
N TYR A 167 2.82 3.90 -13.13
CA TYR A 167 3.05 4.30 -11.75
C TYR A 167 2.82 5.79 -11.49
N SER A 168 2.25 6.12 -10.32
CA SER A 168 2.07 7.50 -9.90
C SER A 168 3.40 8.18 -9.58
N ARG A 169 3.55 9.43 -9.98
CA ARG A 169 4.66 10.29 -9.56
C ARG A 169 4.38 11.01 -8.25
N THR A 170 3.10 11.12 -7.87
CA THR A 170 2.66 11.81 -6.66
C THR A 170 1.93 10.84 -5.74
N LEU A 171 2.01 11.10 -4.42
CA LEU A 171 1.28 10.32 -3.43
C LEU A 171 -0.22 10.33 -3.75
N ARG A 172 -0.82 9.17 -3.66
CA ARG A 172 -2.24 8.98 -3.88
C ARG A 172 -2.89 8.29 -2.70
N ALA A 173 -4.20 8.42 -2.61
CA ALA A 173 -5.01 7.69 -1.68
C ALA A 173 -6.21 7.07 -2.40
N ALA A 174 -6.64 5.90 -1.95
CA ALA A 174 -7.89 5.29 -2.36
C ALA A 174 -8.74 4.97 -1.13
N GLN A 175 -10.03 5.27 -1.19
CA GLN A 175 -10.95 4.85 -0.17
C GLN A 175 -11.47 3.45 -0.51
N VAL A 176 -11.35 2.55 0.45
CA VAL A 176 -11.87 1.18 0.41
C VAL A 176 -12.65 0.90 1.70
N HIS A 177 -13.36 -0.20 1.76
CA HIS A 177 -14.02 -0.64 2.99
C HIS A 177 -13.40 -1.93 3.50
N VAL A 178 -13.25 -2.01 4.83
CA VAL A 178 -12.96 -3.29 5.49
C VAL A 178 -14.14 -4.22 5.21
N LEU A 179 -13.85 -5.43 4.75
CA LEU A 179 -14.86 -6.43 4.43
C LEU A 179 -14.86 -7.54 5.50
N GLU A 180 -15.94 -8.30 5.56
CA GLU A 180 -15.98 -9.55 6.33
C GLU A 180 -14.94 -10.52 5.75
N ASP A 181 -14.28 -11.29 6.62
CA ASP A 181 -13.25 -12.27 6.19
C ASP A 181 -13.78 -13.23 5.12
N GLY A 182 -15.08 -13.61 5.21
CA GLY A 182 -15.75 -14.48 4.25
C GLY A 182 -15.70 -14.00 2.79
N TRP A 183 -15.60 -12.69 2.54
CA TRP A 183 -15.41 -12.16 1.19
C TRP A 183 -14.07 -12.61 0.59
N CYS A 184 -12.99 -12.50 1.37
CA CYS A 184 -11.68 -12.93 0.93
C CYS A 184 -11.54 -14.45 0.96
N GLU A 185 -12.18 -15.16 1.89
CA GLU A 185 -12.20 -16.65 1.88
C GLU A 185 -12.87 -17.18 0.60
N GLU A 186 -13.97 -16.57 0.16
CA GLU A 186 -14.63 -16.92 -1.10
C GLU A 186 -13.79 -16.54 -2.33
N ALA A 187 -13.17 -15.35 -2.32
CA ALA A 187 -12.35 -14.85 -3.42
C ALA A 187 -11.04 -15.63 -3.58
N TYR A 188 -10.47 -16.11 -2.47
CA TYR A 188 -9.13 -16.71 -2.38
C TYR A 188 -9.14 -18.02 -1.60
N PRO A 189 -9.83 -19.07 -2.12
CA PRO A 189 -9.98 -20.35 -1.43
C PRO A 189 -8.74 -21.21 -1.46
N GLY A 190 -7.67 -20.79 -2.14
CA GLY A 190 -6.44 -21.54 -2.35
C GLY A 190 -6.15 -21.79 -3.83
N GLY A 191 -5.04 -22.50 -4.08
CA GLY A 191 -4.56 -22.78 -5.44
C GLY A 191 -3.96 -21.55 -6.13
N SER A 192 -4.21 -21.37 -7.43
CA SER A 192 -3.64 -20.29 -8.24
C SER A 192 -4.10 -18.90 -7.85
N ASP A 193 -5.24 -18.78 -7.17
CA ASP A 193 -5.79 -17.50 -6.75
C ASP A 193 -5.23 -17.00 -5.41
N GLY A 194 -4.45 -17.84 -4.71
CA GLY A 194 -3.93 -17.57 -3.37
C GLY A 194 -4.85 -18.09 -2.26
N THR A 195 -4.35 -18.07 -1.03
CA THR A 195 -5.08 -18.54 0.16
C THR A 195 -5.23 -17.40 1.15
N TYR A 196 -6.47 -16.98 1.41
CA TYR A 196 -6.73 -16.02 2.48
C TYR A 196 -6.77 -16.74 3.84
N THR A 197 -6.07 -16.18 4.83
CA THR A 197 -6.02 -16.73 6.19
C THR A 197 -6.61 -15.73 7.18
N PRO A 198 -7.86 -15.94 7.67
CA PRO A 198 -8.46 -15.09 8.70
C PRO A 198 -7.57 -14.97 9.94
N GLY A 199 -7.65 -13.83 10.61
CA GLY A 199 -6.87 -13.56 11.83
C GLY A 199 -5.49 -12.96 11.57
N VAL A 200 -4.74 -13.44 10.57
CA VAL A 200 -3.42 -12.89 10.19
C VAL A 200 -3.50 -11.94 8.99
N MET A 201 -4.56 -12.04 8.19
CA MET A 201 -4.86 -11.16 7.05
C MET A 201 -6.08 -10.30 7.32
N LEU A 202 -6.24 -9.22 6.58
CA LEU A 202 -7.37 -8.31 6.59
C LEU A 202 -7.88 -8.14 5.17
N CYS A 203 -9.18 -8.30 4.98
CA CYS A 203 -9.87 -8.13 3.71
C CYS A 203 -10.34 -6.68 3.57
N ALA A 204 -9.99 -5.98 2.49
CA ALA A 204 -10.54 -4.67 2.21
C ALA A 204 -10.60 -4.39 0.70
N GLY A 205 -11.64 -3.67 0.29
CA GLY A 205 -11.89 -3.35 -1.13
C GLY A 205 -13.31 -2.90 -1.35
N GLU A 206 -13.72 -2.91 -2.61
CA GLU A 206 -15.09 -2.69 -3.04
C GLU A 206 -15.64 -3.97 -3.70
N PRO A 207 -16.77 -4.53 -3.27
CA PRO A 207 -17.32 -5.77 -3.83
C PRO A 207 -17.52 -5.74 -5.35
N GLU A 208 -17.94 -4.58 -5.87
CA GLU A 208 -18.16 -4.35 -7.30
C GLU A 208 -16.88 -3.95 -8.06
N GLY A 209 -15.73 -3.96 -7.37
CA GLY A 209 -14.47 -3.45 -7.89
C GLY A 209 -14.41 -1.92 -7.91
N GLY A 210 -13.23 -1.38 -8.22
CA GLY A 210 -13.00 0.07 -8.29
C GLY A 210 -11.75 0.50 -7.55
N PRO A 211 -11.86 1.36 -6.51
CA PRO A 211 -10.69 1.79 -5.74
C PRO A 211 -9.95 0.62 -5.08
N ASP A 212 -8.61 0.59 -5.25
CA ASP A 212 -7.77 -0.49 -4.70
C ASP A 212 -6.30 -0.09 -4.66
N ALA A 213 -5.48 -0.81 -3.85
CA ALA A 213 -4.03 -0.81 -3.95
C ALA A 213 -3.56 -1.56 -5.21
N CYS A 214 -2.36 -1.26 -5.70
CA CYS A 214 -1.79 -1.92 -6.86
C CYS A 214 -0.27 -2.11 -6.73
N GLN A 215 0.38 -2.62 -7.78
CA GLN A 215 1.83 -2.85 -7.78
C GLN A 215 2.60 -1.58 -7.40
N GLY A 216 3.52 -1.70 -6.46
CA GLY A 216 4.29 -0.58 -5.90
C GLY A 216 3.68 0.05 -4.64
N ASP A 217 2.42 -0.29 -4.28
CA ASP A 217 1.82 0.08 -3.00
C ASP A 217 2.11 -0.96 -1.90
N SER A 218 2.67 -2.12 -2.25
CA SER A 218 3.09 -3.21 -1.34
C SER A 218 3.81 -2.68 -0.10
N GLY A 219 3.42 -3.13 1.09
CA GLY A 219 3.94 -2.64 2.37
C GLY A 219 3.38 -1.29 2.81
N GLY A 220 2.67 -0.57 1.94
CA GLY A 220 2.03 0.70 2.25
C GLY A 220 0.90 0.58 3.26
N PRO A 221 0.51 1.70 3.92
CA PRO A 221 -0.46 1.70 5.00
C PRO A 221 -1.90 1.64 4.51
N LEU A 222 -2.71 0.80 5.17
CA LEU A 222 -4.17 0.89 5.21
C LEU A 222 -4.57 1.50 6.55
N VAL A 223 -5.23 2.66 6.53
CA VAL A 223 -5.60 3.43 7.72
C VAL A 223 -7.11 3.56 7.81
N ALA A 224 -7.67 3.15 8.93
CA ALA A 224 -9.10 3.30 9.27
C ALA A 224 -9.24 4.01 10.62
N LYS A 225 -10.15 4.99 10.73
CA LYS A 225 -10.39 5.77 11.96
C LYS A 225 -9.10 6.33 12.58
N GLY A 226 -8.13 6.76 11.73
CA GLY A 226 -6.85 7.31 12.16
C GLY A 226 -5.87 6.30 12.76
N ARG A 227 -6.09 4.99 12.54
CA ARG A 227 -5.22 3.91 13.00
C ARG A 227 -4.76 3.05 11.83
N LEU A 228 -3.52 2.60 11.89
CA LEU A 228 -2.98 1.60 10.97
C LEU A 228 -3.64 0.25 11.26
N VAL A 229 -4.39 -0.28 10.29
CA VAL A 229 -5.10 -1.56 10.39
C VAL A 229 -4.50 -2.63 9.50
N GLY A 230 -3.83 -2.25 8.40
CA GLY A 230 -3.26 -3.19 7.45
C GLY A 230 -2.01 -2.65 6.77
N LEU A 231 -1.22 -3.57 6.22
CA LEU A 231 -0.16 -3.29 5.25
C LEU A 231 -0.56 -3.94 3.92
N VAL A 232 -0.43 -3.24 2.82
CA VAL A 232 -0.71 -3.79 1.49
C VAL A 232 0.16 -5.02 1.28
N SER A 233 -0.46 -6.16 1.02
CA SER A 233 0.24 -7.44 0.86
C SER A 233 0.06 -8.00 -0.55
N TRP A 234 -1.13 -8.48 -0.90
CA TRP A 234 -1.38 -9.12 -2.19
C TRP A 234 -2.83 -9.00 -2.65
N GLY A 235 -3.10 -9.50 -3.86
CA GLY A 235 -4.43 -9.61 -4.45
C GLY A 235 -4.36 -10.14 -5.88
N SER A 236 -5.48 -10.45 -6.47
CA SER A 236 -5.57 -10.91 -7.87
C SER A 236 -5.96 -9.74 -8.78
N GLY A 237 -4.97 -9.09 -9.37
CA GLY A 237 -5.13 -7.84 -10.12
C GLY A 237 -5.35 -6.64 -9.19
N CYS A 238 -5.88 -5.54 -9.72
CA CYS A 238 -6.16 -4.33 -8.95
C CYS A 238 -7.56 -3.83 -9.29
N GLY A 239 -8.39 -3.58 -8.26
CA GLY A 239 -9.74 -3.04 -8.41
C GLY A 239 -10.72 -3.92 -9.16
N GLN A 240 -10.50 -5.22 -9.21
CA GLN A 240 -11.39 -6.16 -9.88
C GLN A 240 -12.59 -6.49 -8.98
N ALA A 241 -13.78 -6.57 -9.60
CA ALA A 241 -14.97 -7.03 -8.89
C ALA A 241 -14.76 -8.42 -8.30
N ARG A 242 -15.19 -8.63 -7.06
CA ARG A 242 -15.09 -9.89 -6.32
C ARG A 242 -13.65 -10.36 -6.04
N LYS A 243 -12.64 -9.50 -6.23
CA LYS A 243 -11.23 -9.76 -5.92
C LYS A 243 -10.67 -8.62 -5.04
N PRO A 244 -11.14 -8.50 -3.78
CA PRO A 244 -10.68 -7.44 -2.87
C PRO A 244 -9.19 -7.58 -2.55
N GLY A 245 -8.57 -6.47 -2.15
CA GLY A 245 -7.19 -6.47 -1.67
C GLY A 245 -7.04 -7.24 -0.35
N VAL A 246 -5.91 -7.92 -0.21
CA VAL A 246 -5.50 -8.61 1.01
C VAL A 246 -4.35 -7.85 1.66
N TYR A 247 -4.49 -7.58 2.93
CA TYR A 247 -3.56 -6.80 3.73
C TYR A 247 -3.06 -7.65 4.91
N THR A 248 -1.81 -7.48 5.31
CA THR A 248 -1.34 -8.04 6.59
C THR A 248 -2.09 -7.35 7.74
N ARG A 249 -2.73 -8.09 8.61
CA ARG A 249 -3.50 -7.56 9.76
C ARG A 249 -2.55 -7.01 10.83
N VAL A 250 -2.58 -5.70 11.07
CA VAL A 250 -1.62 -5.03 11.95
C VAL A 250 -1.76 -5.41 13.42
N SER A 251 -2.96 -5.78 13.89
CA SER A 251 -3.11 -6.28 15.26
C SER A 251 -2.30 -7.56 15.50
N GLU A 252 -2.12 -8.39 14.49
CA GLU A 252 -1.27 -9.58 14.56
C GLU A 252 0.22 -9.20 14.58
N VAL A 253 0.61 -8.23 13.74
CA VAL A 253 1.98 -7.68 13.79
C VAL A 253 2.33 -7.18 15.18
N VAL A 254 1.43 -6.41 15.81
CA VAL A 254 1.63 -5.92 17.19
C VAL A 254 1.75 -7.06 18.19
N ARG A 255 0.93 -8.11 18.06
CA ARG A 255 0.98 -9.30 18.93
C ARG A 255 2.32 -10.01 18.83
N MET A 256 2.80 -10.24 17.61
CA MET A 256 4.08 -10.92 17.37
C MET A 256 5.26 -10.11 17.89
N LEU A 257 5.31 -8.81 17.60
CA LEU A 257 6.40 -7.94 18.09
C LEU A 257 6.38 -7.75 19.62
N ALA A 258 5.24 -7.96 20.29
CA ALA A 258 5.16 -7.90 21.75
C ALA A 258 5.55 -9.22 22.43
N GLY A 259 5.43 -10.36 21.74
CA GLY A 259 5.77 -11.70 22.26
C GLY A 259 7.26 -12.02 22.24
N ASP A 260 8.04 -11.30 21.44
CA ASP A 260 9.49 -11.51 21.28
C ASP A 260 10.34 -10.65 22.25
N ARG A 261 9.77 -10.13 23.36
CA ARG A 261 10.50 -9.34 24.38
C ARG A 261 10.64 -10.08 25.69
#